data_4ead062bf1911defabfaa3ec20c74dee
#
_entry.id   4ead062bf1911defabfaa3ec20c74dee
#
_cell.length_a   1.000
_cell.length_b   1.000
_cell.length_c   1.000
_cell.angle_alpha   90.00
_cell.angle_beta   90.00
_cell.angle_gamma   90.00
#
_symmetry.space_group_name_H-M   'P 1'
#
loop_
_entity.id
_entity.type
_entity.pdbx_description
1 polymer ?
#
loop_
_entity_poly.entity_id
_entity_poly.type
_entity_poly.pdbx_seq_one_letter_code
_entity_poly.pdbx_strand_id
1 'polypeptide(L)'
;MEIIGLTVTAPDVAATEEAWRRLGPAGVLVEVVAGEPGLAAVTLGVDDVDATERLLRRRGLAGDAAGFDLGGTVWRLAPTPRDEGGGPAPRAEEAVGDSAPGDHVVVDHVVVVTGDAERAVADFGARLGLELRLDRDTGHGFRGLFFRCGDAVVEVIVPSDPPEGPDTFGGVAWRVADLEATRARLAAAGVELSEAREGRKPGTRVTTVRDPALAVPTLLVATAPRP
;
A
#
# COMPACT_ATOMS: atom_id res chain seq x y z
N MET A 1 -7.76 -10.04 -6.32
CA MET A 1 -7.71 -8.61 -5.89
C MET A 1 -6.27 -8.19 -5.75
N GLU A 2 -5.94 -6.99 -6.19
CA GLU A 2 -4.62 -6.37 -6.08
C GLU A 2 -4.77 -4.87 -5.81
N ILE A 3 -3.78 -4.22 -5.25
CA ILE A 3 -3.81 -2.77 -5.00
C ILE A 3 -3.43 -2.07 -6.30
N ILE A 4 -4.36 -1.29 -6.88
CA ILE A 4 -4.18 -0.57 -8.14
C ILE A 4 -4.29 0.95 -8.00
N GLY A 5 -4.69 1.46 -6.84
CA GLY A 5 -4.84 2.90 -6.62
C GLY A 5 -4.75 3.29 -5.16
N LEU A 6 -4.29 4.51 -4.95
CA LEU A 6 -4.25 5.20 -3.66
C LEU A 6 -4.86 6.58 -3.83
N THR A 7 -5.76 6.98 -2.94
CA THR A 7 -6.23 8.37 -2.85
C THR A 7 -5.57 9.01 -1.64
N VAL A 8 -4.77 10.03 -1.89
CA VAL A 8 -4.04 10.80 -0.89
C VAL A 8 -4.73 12.14 -0.68
N THR A 9 -4.94 12.55 0.55
CA THR A 9 -5.38 13.90 0.89
C THR A 9 -4.21 14.77 1.31
N ALA A 10 -4.20 16.02 0.86
CA ALA A 10 -3.17 16.98 1.23
C ALA A 10 -3.68 18.42 1.14
N PRO A 11 -3.13 19.34 1.93
CA PRO A 11 -3.48 20.77 1.85
C PRO A 11 -2.94 21.45 0.58
N ASP A 12 -1.81 20.98 0.06
CA ASP A 12 -1.21 21.45 -1.20
C ASP A 12 -1.16 20.29 -2.20
N VAL A 13 -2.22 20.19 -3.01
CA VAL A 13 -2.39 19.14 -4.03
C VAL A 13 -1.23 19.13 -5.02
N ALA A 14 -0.84 20.32 -5.54
CA ALA A 14 0.18 20.41 -6.57
C ALA A 14 1.58 19.98 -6.06
N ALA A 15 1.95 20.40 -4.85
CA ALA A 15 3.21 19.97 -4.24
C ALA A 15 3.22 18.48 -3.97
N THR A 16 2.08 17.90 -3.57
CA THR A 16 1.93 16.48 -3.29
C THR A 16 2.00 15.65 -4.58
N GLU A 17 1.31 16.07 -5.65
CA GLU A 17 1.42 15.40 -6.97
C GLU A 17 2.86 15.39 -7.49
N GLU A 18 3.59 16.51 -7.34
CA GLU A 18 4.99 16.58 -7.71
C GLU A 18 5.87 15.65 -6.88
N ALA A 19 5.64 15.56 -5.57
CA ALA A 19 6.37 14.65 -4.68
C ALA A 19 6.14 13.19 -5.08
N TRP A 20 4.91 12.78 -5.37
CA TRP A 20 4.58 11.44 -5.85
C TRP A 20 5.18 11.15 -7.23
N ARG A 21 5.21 12.14 -8.12
CA ARG A 21 5.87 11.99 -9.44
C ARG A 21 7.38 11.77 -9.30
N ARG A 22 8.04 12.46 -8.36
CA ARG A 22 9.48 12.24 -8.06
C ARG A 22 9.73 10.85 -7.47
N LEU A 23 8.84 10.35 -6.63
CA LEU A 23 8.93 8.98 -6.10
C LEU A 23 8.86 7.96 -7.25
N GLY A 24 7.95 8.17 -8.21
CA GLY A 24 7.81 7.35 -9.41
C GLY A 24 7.12 6.01 -9.16
N PRO A 25 5.93 5.96 -8.49
CA PRO A 25 5.21 4.70 -8.31
C PRO A 25 4.83 4.09 -9.67
N ALA A 26 4.96 2.77 -9.76
CA ALA A 26 4.61 2.00 -10.94
C ALA A 26 3.47 1.00 -10.62
N GLY A 27 2.56 0.79 -11.58
CA GLY A 27 1.46 -0.15 -11.44
C GLY A 27 0.34 0.29 -10.49
N VAL A 28 0.43 1.49 -9.93
CA VAL A 28 -0.57 2.05 -9.00
C VAL A 28 -0.84 3.51 -9.35
N LEU A 29 -2.11 3.85 -9.51
CA LEU A 29 -2.54 5.24 -9.67
C LEU A 29 -2.54 5.94 -8.30
N VAL A 30 -1.84 7.06 -8.19
CA VAL A 30 -1.93 7.93 -7.01
C VAL A 30 -2.74 9.16 -7.38
N GLU A 31 -3.93 9.27 -6.81
CA GLU A 31 -4.82 10.43 -6.91
C GLU A 31 -4.61 11.31 -5.69
N VAL A 32 -4.41 12.61 -5.90
CA VAL A 32 -4.29 13.58 -4.80
C VAL A 32 -5.51 14.49 -4.77
N VAL A 33 -6.10 14.64 -3.61
CA VAL A 33 -7.27 15.49 -3.39
C VAL A 33 -7.04 16.44 -2.19
N ALA A 34 -7.71 17.59 -2.20
CA ALA A 34 -7.57 18.55 -1.12
C ALA A 34 -8.13 18.00 0.21
N GLY A 35 -7.40 18.16 1.30
CA GLY A 35 -7.81 17.74 2.63
C GLY A 35 -6.67 17.70 3.64
N GLU A 36 -6.93 17.20 4.84
CA GLU A 36 -5.89 16.93 5.84
C GLU A 36 -4.92 15.85 5.32
N PRO A 37 -3.60 15.97 5.63
CA PRO A 37 -2.61 15.04 5.12
C PRO A 37 -2.90 13.58 5.52
N GLY A 38 -2.93 12.68 4.55
CA GLY A 38 -3.12 11.25 4.83
C GLY A 38 -3.49 10.41 3.62
N LEU A 39 -3.54 9.10 3.84
CA LEU A 39 -4.11 8.15 2.90
C LEU A 39 -5.63 8.08 3.16
N ALA A 40 -6.43 8.52 2.19
CA ALA A 40 -7.88 8.59 2.32
C ALA A 40 -8.56 7.29 1.86
N ALA A 41 -8.05 6.66 0.80
CA ALA A 41 -8.61 5.40 0.30
C ALA A 41 -7.58 4.55 -0.43
N VAL A 42 -7.85 3.24 -0.47
CA VAL A 42 -7.13 2.26 -1.27
C VAL A 42 -8.08 1.67 -2.30
N THR A 43 -7.66 1.60 -3.57
CA THR A 43 -8.44 1.00 -4.65
C THR A 43 -7.91 -0.39 -4.97
N LEU A 44 -8.81 -1.36 -4.94
CA LEU A 44 -8.57 -2.76 -5.26
C LEU A 44 -9.03 -3.06 -6.68
N GLY A 45 -8.11 -3.58 -7.49
CA GLY A 45 -8.39 -4.13 -8.81
C GLY A 45 -9.09 -5.48 -8.71
N VAL A 46 -10.15 -5.64 -9.49
CA VAL A 46 -10.91 -6.89 -9.60
C VAL A 46 -11.31 -7.13 -11.05
N ASP A 47 -11.53 -8.40 -11.43
CA ASP A 47 -11.89 -8.76 -12.80
C ASP A 47 -13.33 -8.33 -13.15
N ASP A 48 -14.25 -8.42 -12.19
CA ASP A 48 -15.67 -8.06 -12.30
C ASP A 48 -16.10 -7.30 -11.05
N VAL A 49 -16.24 -5.98 -11.19
CA VAL A 49 -16.63 -5.08 -10.10
C VAL A 49 -18.02 -5.42 -9.60
N ASP A 50 -19.01 -5.59 -10.50
CA ASP A 50 -20.40 -5.84 -10.12
C ASP A 50 -20.55 -7.19 -9.38
N ALA A 51 -19.89 -8.24 -9.85
CA ALA A 51 -19.91 -9.54 -9.18
C ALA A 51 -19.24 -9.46 -7.80
N THR A 52 -18.12 -8.72 -7.71
CA THR A 52 -17.39 -8.52 -6.45
C THR A 52 -18.24 -7.72 -5.46
N GLU A 53 -18.84 -6.63 -5.86
CA GLU A 53 -19.74 -5.85 -4.98
C GLU A 53 -20.92 -6.68 -4.47
N ARG A 54 -21.57 -7.46 -5.35
CA ARG A 54 -22.63 -8.38 -4.92
C ARG A 54 -22.14 -9.40 -3.89
N LEU A 55 -20.91 -9.91 -4.06
CA LEU A 55 -20.30 -10.83 -3.11
C LEU A 55 -20.03 -10.16 -1.76
N LEU A 56 -19.40 -8.96 -1.77
CA LEU A 56 -19.09 -8.20 -0.56
C LEU A 56 -20.38 -7.84 0.21
N ARG A 57 -21.41 -7.41 -0.50
CA ARG A 57 -22.72 -7.12 0.11
C ARG A 57 -23.34 -8.34 0.80
N ARG A 58 -23.24 -9.54 0.19
CA ARG A 58 -23.67 -10.80 0.84
C ARG A 58 -22.85 -11.15 2.08
N ARG A 59 -21.59 -10.69 2.14
CA ARG A 59 -20.70 -10.86 3.29
C ARG A 59 -20.81 -9.74 4.34
N GLY A 60 -21.81 -8.86 4.18
CA GLY A 60 -22.10 -7.77 5.11
C GLY A 60 -21.25 -6.52 4.92
N LEU A 61 -20.54 -6.37 3.77
CA LEU A 61 -19.89 -5.13 3.38
C LEU A 61 -20.77 -4.44 2.34
N ALA A 62 -21.45 -3.38 2.73
CA ALA A 62 -22.16 -2.50 1.81
C ALA A 62 -21.28 -1.29 1.53
N GLY A 63 -21.13 -0.98 0.24
CA GLY A 63 -20.46 0.24 -0.22
C GLY A 63 -21.43 1.23 -0.83
N ASP A 64 -20.97 2.44 -1.00
CA ASP A 64 -21.60 3.51 -1.76
C ASP A 64 -20.62 4.08 -2.82
N ALA A 65 -20.93 5.24 -3.38
CA ALA A 65 -20.06 5.88 -4.37
C ALA A 65 -18.67 6.27 -3.84
N ALA A 66 -18.50 6.39 -2.52
CA ALA A 66 -17.21 6.66 -1.89
C ALA A 66 -16.36 5.40 -1.71
N GLY A 67 -16.96 4.21 -1.75
CA GLY A 67 -16.35 2.92 -1.50
C GLY A 67 -17.05 2.16 -0.39
N PHE A 68 -16.34 1.26 0.27
CA PHE A 68 -16.81 0.53 1.45
C PHE A 68 -15.86 0.77 2.63
N ASP A 69 -16.43 0.81 3.83
CA ASP A 69 -15.70 1.06 5.08
C ASP A 69 -15.27 -0.26 5.72
N LEU A 70 -14.00 -0.34 6.10
CA LEU A 70 -13.46 -1.40 6.95
C LEU A 70 -12.90 -0.75 8.22
N GLY A 71 -13.73 -0.67 9.23
CA GLY A 71 -13.37 -0.16 10.54
C GLY A 71 -13.01 1.32 10.62
N GLY A 72 -13.25 2.11 9.58
CA GLY A 72 -12.88 3.52 9.46
C GLY A 72 -11.93 3.81 8.29
N THR A 73 -11.40 2.77 7.64
CA THR A 73 -10.61 2.93 6.42
C THR A 73 -11.47 2.69 5.18
N VAL A 74 -11.31 3.55 4.16
CA VAL A 74 -12.11 3.49 2.93
C VAL A 74 -11.40 2.65 1.87
N TRP A 75 -12.13 1.71 1.28
CA TRP A 75 -11.67 0.82 0.22
C TRP A 75 -12.60 0.92 -0.99
N ARG A 76 -12.03 0.96 -2.19
CA ARG A 76 -12.77 1.07 -3.44
C ARG A 76 -12.51 -0.14 -4.32
N LEU A 77 -13.42 -0.41 -5.25
CA LEU A 77 -13.21 -1.39 -6.30
C LEU A 77 -13.11 -0.68 -7.64
N ALA A 78 -12.22 -1.17 -8.49
CA ALA A 78 -12.15 -0.78 -9.90
C ALA A 78 -11.74 -1.99 -10.75
N PRO A 79 -12.02 -1.97 -12.06
CA PRO A 79 -11.52 -3.00 -12.94
C PRO A 79 -10.00 -3.07 -12.90
N THR A 80 -9.43 -4.28 -12.80
CA THR A 80 -7.98 -4.46 -12.97
C THR A 80 -7.59 -3.97 -14.37
N PRO A 81 -6.59 -3.08 -14.50
CA PRO A 81 -6.06 -2.69 -15.79
C PRO A 81 -5.64 -3.93 -16.59
N ARG A 82 -6.01 -3.99 -17.87
CA ARG A 82 -5.60 -5.04 -18.80
C ARG A 82 -4.76 -4.42 -19.90
N ASP A 83 -3.77 -5.16 -20.36
CA ASP A 83 -3.06 -4.76 -21.57
C ASP A 83 -4.02 -4.74 -22.77
N GLU A 84 -3.75 -3.90 -23.75
CA GLU A 84 -4.55 -3.80 -24.99
C GLU A 84 -4.67 -5.13 -25.76
N GLY A 85 -3.87 -6.14 -25.40
CA GLY A 85 -3.92 -7.51 -25.90
C GLY A 85 -4.86 -8.46 -25.16
N GLY A 86 -5.63 -8.00 -24.15
CA GLY A 86 -6.63 -8.81 -23.42
C GLY A 86 -6.08 -9.76 -22.37
N GLY A 87 -4.76 -9.76 -22.13
CA GLY A 87 -4.11 -10.45 -21.00
C GLY A 87 -4.11 -9.59 -19.72
N PRO A 88 -3.85 -10.19 -18.54
CA PRO A 88 -3.54 -9.40 -17.36
C PRO A 88 -2.30 -8.56 -17.65
N ALA A 89 -2.29 -7.29 -17.16
CA ALA A 89 -1.10 -6.45 -17.26
C ALA A 89 0.12 -7.22 -16.74
N PRO A 90 1.30 -7.12 -17.37
CA PRO A 90 2.48 -7.83 -16.91
C PRO A 90 2.74 -7.51 -15.46
N ARG A 91 3.02 -8.56 -14.69
CA ARG A 91 3.45 -8.36 -13.30
C ARG A 91 4.66 -7.45 -13.29
N ALA A 92 4.79 -6.63 -12.25
CA ALA A 92 5.89 -5.68 -12.11
C ALA A 92 7.29 -6.29 -12.35
N GLU A 93 7.43 -7.61 -12.21
CA GLU A 93 8.65 -8.37 -12.51
C GLU A 93 8.81 -8.67 -14.02
N GLU A 94 7.71 -8.66 -14.81
CA GLU A 94 7.70 -8.96 -16.25
C GLU A 94 7.76 -7.70 -17.12
N ALA A 95 7.46 -6.53 -16.55
CA ALA A 95 7.54 -5.22 -17.22
C ALA A 95 8.99 -4.70 -17.40
N VAL A 96 9.98 -5.61 -17.40
CA VAL A 96 11.41 -5.29 -17.67
C VAL A 96 11.63 -5.12 -19.17
N GLY A 97 10.95 -4.15 -19.76
CA GLY A 97 11.20 -3.68 -21.09
C GLY A 97 11.78 -2.27 -21.04
N ASP A 98 13.06 -2.11 -21.27
CA ASP A 98 13.79 -0.88 -21.59
C ASP A 98 13.88 0.23 -20.50
N SER A 99 13.45 -0.03 -19.26
CA SER A 99 13.72 0.83 -18.12
C SER A 99 15.02 0.41 -17.42
N ALA A 100 15.82 1.36 -16.98
CA ALA A 100 17.06 1.07 -16.27
C ALA A 100 16.81 0.17 -15.05
N PRO A 101 17.69 -0.80 -14.73
CA PRO A 101 17.58 -1.59 -13.52
C PRO A 101 17.51 -0.68 -12.29
N GLY A 102 16.40 -0.70 -11.54
CA GLY A 102 16.20 0.11 -10.34
C GLY A 102 15.02 1.09 -10.36
N ASP A 103 14.34 1.27 -11.50
CA ASP A 103 13.29 2.31 -11.63
C ASP A 103 11.88 1.87 -11.21
N HIS A 104 11.66 0.58 -10.89
CA HIS A 104 10.32 0.13 -10.51
C HIS A 104 10.10 0.30 -9.00
N VAL A 105 9.21 1.23 -8.66
CA VAL A 105 8.71 1.46 -7.29
C VAL A 105 7.29 0.94 -7.24
N VAL A 106 7.08 -0.26 -6.69
CA VAL A 106 5.77 -0.92 -6.63
C VAL A 106 5.29 -1.07 -5.19
N VAL A 107 3.98 -1.11 -4.96
CA VAL A 107 3.45 -1.31 -3.61
C VAL A 107 3.92 -2.65 -3.05
N ASP A 108 4.59 -2.61 -1.90
CA ASP A 108 4.92 -3.81 -1.10
C ASP A 108 3.80 -4.09 -0.10
N HIS A 109 3.43 -3.08 0.69
CA HIS A 109 2.30 -3.18 1.60
C HIS A 109 1.68 -1.83 1.93
N VAL A 110 0.40 -1.86 2.27
CA VAL A 110 -0.33 -0.75 2.90
C VAL A 110 -0.54 -1.11 4.36
N VAL A 111 -0.30 -0.14 5.25
CA VAL A 111 -0.45 -0.32 6.70
C VAL A 111 -1.81 0.19 7.16
N VAL A 112 -2.51 -0.61 7.93
CA VAL A 112 -3.71 -0.24 8.70
C VAL A 112 -3.41 -0.38 10.17
N VAL A 113 -3.75 0.62 10.97
CA VAL A 113 -3.64 0.57 12.43
C VAL A 113 -5.03 0.40 13.02
N THR A 114 -5.22 -0.63 13.84
CA THR A 114 -6.49 -0.98 14.46
C THR A 114 -6.37 -1.20 15.96
N GLY A 115 -7.43 -0.89 16.69
CA GLY A 115 -7.59 -1.30 18.09
C GLY A 115 -8.23 -2.70 18.26
N ASP A 116 -8.72 -3.32 17.18
CA ASP A 116 -9.53 -4.54 17.24
C ASP A 116 -9.04 -5.58 16.20
N ALA A 117 -8.17 -6.48 16.65
CA ALA A 117 -7.61 -7.53 15.82
C ALA A 117 -8.67 -8.51 15.28
N GLU A 118 -9.69 -8.84 16.09
CA GLU A 118 -10.70 -9.82 15.70
C GLU A 118 -11.62 -9.25 14.63
N ARG A 119 -12.00 -7.99 14.76
CA ARG A 119 -12.74 -7.27 13.74
C ARG A 119 -11.92 -7.17 12.45
N ALA A 120 -10.63 -6.82 12.53
CA ALA A 120 -9.77 -6.75 11.36
C ALA A 120 -9.65 -8.11 10.64
N VAL A 121 -9.54 -9.22 11.37
CA VAL A 121 -9.54 -10.57 10.77
C VAL A 121 -10.89 -10.86 10.09
N ALA A 122 -12.01 -10.46 10.71
CA ALA A 122 -13.32 -10.63 10.09
C ALA A 122 -13.48 -9.76 8.84
N ASP A 123 -13.04 -8.50 8.88
CA ASP A 123 -13.18 -7.55 7.79
C ASP A 123 -12.29 -7.91 6.59
N PHE A 124 -10.99 -8.02 6.79
CA PHE A 124 -10.05 -8.31 5.71
C PHE A 124 -10.11 -9.77 5.25
N GLY A 125 -10.24 -10.71 6.20
CA GLY A 125 -10.27 -12.15 5.90
C GLY A 125 -11.63 -12.62 5.41
N ALA A 126 -12.66 -12.59 6.27
CA ALA A 126 -13.94 -13.20 5.95
C ALA A 126 -14.78 -12.35 4.99
N ARG A 127 -14.90 -11.04 5.22
CA ARG A 127 -15.75 -10.16 4.42
C ARG A 127 -15.09 -9.80 3.09
N LEU A 128 -13.88 -9.23 3.11
CA LEU A 128 -13.16 -8.85 1.90
C LEU A 128 -12.62 -10.08 1.15
N GLY A 129 -12.24 -11.15 1.87
CA GLY A 129 -11.79 -12.40 1.30
C GLY A 129 -10.30 -12.44 1.00
N LEU A 130 -9.50 -11.62 1.67
CA LEU A 130 -8.04 -11.69 1.60
C LEU A 130 -7.51 -12.85 2.44
N GLU A 131 -6.47 -13.52 1.97
CA GLU A 131 -5.84 -14.62 2.68
C GLU A 131 -4.95 -14.10 3.81
N LEU A 132 -5.24 -14.44 5.07
CA LEU A 132 -4.34 -14.19 6.20
C LEU A 132 -3.14 -15.13 6.13
N ARG A 133 -1.97 -14.56 5.79
CA ARG A 133 -0.72 -15.32 5.60
C ARG A 133 0.07 -15.46 6.88
N LEU A 134 -0.02 -14.48 7.76
CA LEU A 134 0.73 -14.44 9.00
C LEU A 134 -0.01 -13.64 10.04
N ASP A 135 -0.06 -14.19 11.25
CA ASP A 135 -0.55 -13.55 12.47
C ASP A 135 0.50 -13.81 13.54
N ARG A 136 1.13 -12.75 14.04
CA ARG A 136 2.18 -12.89 15.04
C ARG A 136 2.32 -11.65 15.92
N ASP A 137 2.75 -11.88 17.16
CA ASP A 137 3.40 -10.85 17.96
C ASP A 137 4.78 -10.56 17.34
N THR A 138 5.05 -9.30 17.05
CA THR A 138 6.30 -8.89 16.40
C THR A 138 7.45 -8.76 17.39
N GLY A 139 7.20 -8.79 18.70
CA GLY A 139 8.18 -8.46 19.75
C GLY A 139 8.58 -6.97 19.79
N HIS A 140 7.89 -6.12 19.02
CA HIS A 140 8.16 -4.68 18.92
C HIS A 140 7.00 -3.82 19.43
N GLY A 141 6.19 -4.36 20.34
CA GLY A 141 5.06 -3.64 20.93
C GLY A 141 3.80 -3.61 20.06
N PHE A 142 3.66 -4.54 19.12
CA PHE A 142 2.43 -4.74 18.36
C PHE A 142 2.29 -6.16 17.81
N ARG A 143 1.04 -6.61 17.64
CA ARG A 143 0.66 -7.79 16.85
C ARG A 143 0.46 -7.38 15.39
N GLY A 144 1.02 -8.12 14.48
CA GLY A 144 0.88 -7.89 13.03
C GLY A 144 0.04 -8.99 12.38
N LEU A 145 -0.96 -8.58 11.60
CA LEU A 145 -1.76 -9.44 10.74
C LEU A 145 -1.44 -9.09 9.29
N PHE A 146 -1.05 -10.08 8.49
CA PHE A 146 -0.58 -9.86 7.13
C PHE A 146 -1.50 -10.58 6.14
N PHE A 147 -2.29 -9.82 5.40
CA PHE A 147 -3.23 -10.32 4.41
C PHE A 147 -2.66 -10.15 3.00
N ARG A 148 -2.68 -11.23 2.22
CA ARG A 148 -2.22 -11.19 0.83
C ARG A 148 -3.24 -10.46 -0.05
N CYS A 149 -2.74 -9.49 -0.84
CA CYS A 149 -3.53 -8.72 -1.80
C CYS A 149 -2.77 -8.64 -3.14
N GLY A 150 -2.94 -9.64 -4.00
CA GLY A 150 -2.11 -9.80 -5.20
C GLY A 150 -0.64 -10.05 -4.83
N ASP A 151 0.25 -9.23 -5.36
CA ASP A 151 1.68 -9.23 -5.06
C ASP A 151 2.05 -8.33 -3.87
N ALA A 152 1.08 -7.55 -3.36
CA ALA A 152 1.20 -6.71 -2.19
C ALA A 152 0.58 -7.36 -0.94
N VAL A 153 0.71 -6.68 0.19
CA VAL A 153 0.18 -7.09 1.49
C VAL A 153 -0.63 -5.95 2.10
N VAL A 154 -1.73 -6.26 2.75
CA VAL A 154 -2.36 -5.39 3.75
C VAL A 154 -1.78 -5.80 5.10
N GLU A 155 -0.93 -4.95 5.69
CA GLU A 155 -0.36 -5.14 7.02
C GLU A 155 -1.25 -4.43 8.03
N VAL A 156 -1.91 -5.20 8.88
CA VAL A 156 -2.72 -4.64 9.97
C VAL A 156 -1.92 -4.70 11.25
N ILE A 157 -1.67 -3.54 11.84
CA ILE A 157 -0.93 -3.36 13.09
C ILE A 157 -1.92 -3.16 14.23
N VAL A 158 -1.78 -4.01 15.25
CA VAL A 158 -2.51 -3.89 16.52
C VAL A 158 -1.50 -3.53 17.60
N PRO A 159 -1.35 -2.25 17.98
CA PRO A 159 -0.43 -1.83 19.03
C PRO A 159 -0.75 -2.50 20.38
N SER A 160 0.26 -2.69 21.23
CA SER A 160 0.06 -3.20 22.60
C SER A 160 -0.75 -2.23 23.48
N ASP A 161 -0.71 -0.94 23.15
CA ASP A 161 -1.60 0.10 23.67
C ASP A 161 -2.44 0.61 22.48
N PRO A 162 -3.58 -0.05 22.19
CA PRO A 162 -4.32 0.24 20.99
C PRO A 162 -5.05 1.58 21.07
N PRO A 163 -5.10 2.35 19.98
CA PRO A 163 -5.85 3.60 19.96
C PRO A 163 -7.35 3.32 20.10
N GLU A 164 -8.02 4.20 20.79
CA GLU A 164 -9.49 4.23 20.78
C GLU A 164 -9.98 4.85 19.47
N GLY A 165 -11.11 4.36 18.95
CA GLY A 165 -11.75 4.94 17.77
C GLY A 165 -11.63 4.09 16.50
N PRO A 166 -11.85 4.70 15.32
CA PRO A 166 -11.78 4.01 14.05
C PRO A 166 -10.35 3.64 13.66
N ASP A 167 -10.23 2.63 12.79
CA ASP A 167 -8.96 2.30 12.17
C ASP A 167 -8.46 3.45 11.29
N THR A 168 -7.15 3.50 11.14
CA THR A 168 -6.50 4.50 10.30
C THR A 168 -5.47 3.85 9.38
N PHE A 169 -5.20 4.49 8.25
CA PHE A 169 -4.05 4.10 7.46
C PHE A 169 -2.75 4.59 8.12
N GLY A 170 -1.79 3.68 8.30
CA GLY A 170 -0.50 3.98 8.92
C GLY A 170 0.60 4.38 7.94
N GLY A 171 0.40 4.16 6.64
CA GLY A 171 1.37 4.48 5.60
C GLY A 171 1.44 3.45 4.48
N VAL A 172 2.40 3.65 3.58
CA VAL A 172 2.64 2.75 2.44
C VAL A 172 4.12 2.41 2.34
N ALA A 173 4.42 1.14 2.13
CA ALA A 173 5.75 0.68 1.79
C ALA A 173 5.84 0.31 0.31
N TRP A 174 6.95 0.66 -0.30
CA TRP A 174 7.21 0.45 -1.71
C TRP A 174 8.41 -0.46 -1.90
N ARG A 175 8.22 -1.51 -2.67
CA ARG A 175 9.30 -2.41 -3.05
C ARG A 175 10.08 -1.81 -4.21
N VAL A 176 11.40 -1.83 -4.09
CA VAL A 176 12.35 -1.41 -5.12
C VAL A 176 13.35 -2.53 -5.39
N ALA A 177 13.82 -2.62 -6.61
CA ALA A 177 14.80 -3.64 -7.00
C ALA A 177 16.18 -3.37 -6.37
N ASP A 178 16.62 -2.11 -6.43
CA ASP A 178 17.89 -1.64 -5.86
C ASP A 178 17.64 -0.43 -4.95
N LEU A 179 17.80 -0.64 -3.63
CA LEU A 179 17.57 0.41 -2.64
C LEU A 179 18.59 1.55 -2.76
N GLU A 180 19.86 1.24 -3.02
CA GLU A 180 20.90 2.27 -3.06
C GLU A 180 20.80 3.10 -4.35
N ALA A 181 20.51 2.48 -5.49
CA ALA A 181 20.26 3.20 -6.73
C ALA A 181 19.02 4.11 -6.61
N THR A 182 17.93 3.60 -6.06
CA THR A 182 16.69 4.37 -5.82
C THR A 182 16.96 5.54 -4.86
N ARG A 183 17.69 5.31 -3.77
CA ARG A 183 18.08 6.35 -2.81
C ARG A 183 18.93 7.45 -3.49
N ALA A 184 19.90 7.06 -4.30
CA ALA A 184 20.75 8.01 -5.03
C ALA A 184 19.93 8.88 -6.00
N ARG A 185 19.01 8.26 -6.76
CA ARG A 185 18.10 8.96 -7.67
C ARG A 185 17.21 9.96 -6.93
N LEU A 186 16.56 9.53 -5.84
CA LEU A 186 15.67 10.38 -5.06
C LEU A 186 16.42 11.52 -4.37
N ALA A 187 17.61 11.25 -3.81
CA ALA A 187 18.48 12.28 -3.23
C ALA A 187 18.91 13.32 -4.28
N ALA A 188 19.25 12.88 -5.50
CA ALA A 188 19.56 13.78 -6.61
C ALA A 188 18.36 14.65 -7.03
N ALA A 189 17.13 14.14 -6.84
CA ALA A 189 15.88 14.89 -7.04
C ALA A 189 15.49 15.75 -5.81
N GLY A 190 16.36 15.87 -4.80
CA GLY A 190 16.16 16.70 -3.62
C GLY A 190 15.24 16.07 -2.55
N VAL A 191 14.94 14.77 -2.64
CA VAL A 191 14.12 14.06 -1.63
C VAL A 191 15.00 13.67 -0.44
N GLU A 192 14.58 14.03 0.76
CA GLU A 192 15.25 13.61 2.00
C GLU A 192 14.90 12.16 2.35
N LEU A 193 15.91 11.37 2.68
CA LEU A 193 15.81 9.97 3.00
C LEU A 193 16.55 9.67 4.31
N SER A 194 16.03 8.73 5.10
CA SER A 194 16.79 8.19 6.23
C SER A 194 17.99 7.37 5.73
N GLU A 195 18.93 7.07 6.62
CA GLU A 195 19.91 6.03 6.34
C GLU A 195 19.21 4.68 6.08
N ALA A 196 19.80 3.91 5.17
CA ALA A 196 19.33 2.54 4.94
C ALA A 196 19.69 1.66 6.13
N ARG A 197 18.72 0.87 6.59
CA ARG A 197 18.87 -0.05 7.72
C ARG A 197 18.27 -1.42 7.40
N GLU A 198 18.57 -2.41 8.21
CA GLU A 198 17.90 -3.70 8.13
C GLU A 198 16.40 -3.54 8.40
N GLY A 199 15.59 -4.20 7.58
CA GLY A 199 14.15 -4.29 7.76
C GLY A 199 13.78 -5.31 8.83
N ARG A 200 12.53 -5.23 9.32
CA ARG A 200 12.00 -6.20 10.28
C ARG A 200 11.89 -7.63 9.72
N LYS A 201 11.67 -7.75 8.42
CA LYS A 201 11.72 -9.03 7.71
C LYS A 201 13.19 -9.37 7.44
N PRO A 202 13.69 -10.52 7.89
CA PRO A 202 15.07 -10.93 7.62
C PRO A 202 15.39 -10.91 6.12
N GLY A 203 16.57 -10.43 5.75
CA GLY A 203 16.99 -10.30 4.36
C GLY A 203 16.36 -9.12 3.62
N THR A 204 15.78 -8.15 4.33
CA THR A 204 15.33 -6.89 3.71
C THR A 204 16.12 -5.70 4.23
N ARG A 205 16.27 -4.69 3.37
CA ARG A 205 16.78 -3.37 3.73
C ARG A 205 15.71 -2.32 3.47
N VAL A 206 15.66 -1.29 4.30
CA VAL A 206 14.63 -0.27 4.25
C VAL A 206 15.21 1.14 4.42
N THR A 207 14.54 2.13 3.84
CA THR A 207 14.76 3.56 4.10
C THR A 207 13.42 4.28 4.17
N THR A 208 13.32 5.26 5.06
CA THR A 208 12.13 6.11 5.19
C THR A 208 12.30 7.31 4.26
N VAL A 209 11.28 7.61 3.48
CA VAL A 209 11.19 8.86 2.71
C VAL A 209 10.70 9.95 3.66
N ARG A 210 11.49 11.03 3.82
CA ARG A 210 11.21 12.13 4.76
C ARG A 210 10.69 13.38 4.04
N ASP A 211 9.99 13.18 2.94
CA ASP A 211 9.36 14.28 2.21
C ASP A 211 7.93 14.49 2.74
N PRO A 212 7.68 15.57 3.52
CA PRO A 212 6.34 15.83 4.06
C PRO A 212 5.31 16.13 2.96
N ALA A 213 5.76 16.52 1.77
CA ALA A 213 4.86 16.75 0.64
C ALA A 213 4.20 15.46 0.13
N LEU A 214 4.70 14.26 0.47
CA LEU A 214 3.99 13.02 0.17
C LEU A 214 2.69 12.86 0.96
N ALA A 215 2.52 13.61 2.06
CA ALA A 215 1.35 13.57 2.95
C ALA A 215 1.05 12.20 3.59
N VAL A 216 1.78 11.15 3.24
CA VAL A 216 1.61 9.77 3.73
C VAL A 216 2.97 9.23 4.19
N PRO A 217 3.06 8.62 5.39
CA PRO A 217 4.27 7.93 5.81
C PRO A 217 4.71 6.91 4.77
N THR A 218 5.93 7.06 4.26
CA THR A 218 6.41 6.34 3.09
C THR A 218 7.73 5.63 3.39
N LEU A 219 7.78 4.34 3.10
CA LEU A 219 8.94 3.47 3.28
C LEU A 219 9.35 2.85 1.94
N LEU A 220 10.64 2.79 1.64
CA LEU A 220 11.18 1.96 0.57
C LEU A 220 11.75 0.69 1.18
N VAL A 221 11.50 -0.44 0.52
CA VAL A 221 11.99 -1.76 0.93
C VAL A 221 12.59 -2.49 -0.26
N ALA A 222 13.77 -3.09 -0.06
CA ALA A 222 14.37 -4.02 -1.02
C ALA A 222 14.72 -5.32 -0.32
N THR A 223 14.65 -6.42 -1.05
CA THR A 223 15.21 -7.69 -0.60
C THR A 223 16.73 -7.62 -0.80
N ALA A 224 17.50 -7.92 0.25
CA ALA A 224 18.94 -7.96 0.11
C ALA A 224 19.33 -9.00 -0.95
N PRO A 225 20.35 -8.74 -1.77
CA PRO A 225 20.89 -9.76 -2.67
C PRO A 225 21.20 -11.03 -1.87
N ARG A 226 20.81 -12.19 -2.40
CA ARG A 226 21.20 -13.46 -1.78
C ARG A 226 22.72 -13.60 -1.93
N PRO A 227 23.48 -13.96 -0.85
CA PRO A 227 24.92 -14.17 -0.92
C PRO A 227 25.27 -15.31 -1.87
#